data_cbe71c0926b7a360484427bdc495653a
#
_entry.id   cbe71c0926b7a360484427bdc495653a
#
_cell.length_a   1.000
_cell.length_b   1.000
_cell.length_c   1.000
_cell.angle_alpha   90.00
_cell.angle_beta   90.00
_cell.angle_gamma   90.00
#
_symmetry.space_group_name_H-M   'P 1'
#
loop_
_entity.id
_entity.type
_entity.pdbx_description
1 polymer ?
#
loop_
_entity_poly.entity_id
_entity_poly.type
_entity_poly.pdbx_seq_one_letter_code
_entity_poly.pdbx_strand_id
1 'polypeptide(L)'
;NGASSLTYLHCNNNQLTNLDISNNTALTSLICYSNQLTSLDLSANTDLTYLHSDGNPLTSLDVSANTSLTSLSCNNNQLTNLDVSNNTALTGLWCDSNQLTNLDLSANTALTQLDLAGNQLTYLNMKNGVTSAYTGFRVTNNSLTCIETLDPDYATANWTLANENIDAGVTFDVICGAETRTHWYVATTGSDNSGSGTLA
;
A
#
# COMPACT_ATOMS: atom_id res chain seq x y z
N ASN A 1 -21.55 23.27 10.55
CA ASN A 1 -22.86 22.62 10.73
C ASN A 1 -23.79 23.06 9.58
N GLY A 2 -24.17 22.17 8.66
CA GLY A 2 -25.12 22.45 7.59
C GLY A 2 -24.69 22.03 6.18
N ALA A 3 -23.50 21.48 5.99
CA ALA A 3 -23.02 21.04 4.67
C ALA A 3 -23.04 19.50 4.55
N SER A 4 -24.16 18.86 4.98
CA SER A 4 -24.32 17.38 4.88
C SER A 4 -24.33 16.85 3.44
N SER A 5 -24.56 17.73 2.44
CA SER A 5 -24.49 17.42 1.01
C SER A 5 -23.11 17.75 0.40
N LEU A 6 -22.11 18.10 1.21
CA LEU A 6 -20.77 18.39 0.73
C LEU A 6 -20.12 17.10 0.21
N THR A 7 -19.74 17.12 -1.08
CA THR A 7 -19.09 15.99 -1.76
C THR A 7 -17.58 16.18 -1.90
N TYR A 8 -17.11 17.42 -1.92
CA TYR A 8 -15.69 17.77 -2.06
C TYR A 8 -15.27 18.77 -1.01
N LEU A 9 -14.21 18.46 -0.26
CA LEU A 9 -13.60 19.37 0.71
C LEU A 9 -12.12 19.55 0.41
N HIS A 10 -11.71 20.77 0.10
CA HIS A 10 -10.32 21.17 -0.06
C HIS A 10 -9.95 22.19 1.02
N CYS A 11 -9.15 21.77 1.98
CA CYS A 11 -8.69 22.59 3.11
C CYS A 11 -7.17 22.50 3.33
N ASN A 12 -6.45 22.10 2.28
CA ASN A 12 -5.00 21.96 2.29
C ASN A 12 -4.26 23.31 2.47
N ASN A 13 -2.96 23.24 2.82
CA ASN A 13 -2.09 24.39 3.04
C ASN A 13 -2.65 25.39 4.07
N ASN A 14 -3.08 24.88 5.23
CA ASN A 14 -3.58 25.66 6.34
C ASN A 14 -2.83 25.29 7.64
N GLN A 15 -3.35 25.70 8.76
CA GLN A 15 -2.80 25.42 10.09
C GLN A 15 -3.82 24.65 10.94
N LEU A 16 -4.62 23.80 10.30
CA LEU A 16 -5.66 23.02 10.99
C LEU A 16 -5.02 21.98 11.90
N THR A 17 -5.37 22.02 13.17
CA THR A 17 -4.98 21.01 14.17
C THR A 17 -6.07 19.97 14.40
N ASN A 18 -7.29 20.24 13.95
CA ASN A 18 -8.44 19.33 13.99
C ASN A 18 -9.33 19.57 12.76
N LEU A 19 -9.98 18.52 12.30
CA LEU A 19 -10.94 18.56 11.19
C LEU A 19 -12.11 17.64 11.53
N ASP A 20 -13.27 18.22 11.85
CA ASP A 20 -14.51 17.47 12.10
C ASP A 20 -15.35 17.43 10.82
N ILE A 21 -15.43 16.25 10.22
CA ILE A 21 -16.20 15.95 9.01
C ILE A 21 -17.29 14.88 9.27
N SER A 22 -17.60 14.61 10.53
CA SER A 22 -18.56 13.58 10.93
C SER A 22 -19.97 13.78 10.37
N ASN A 23 -20.34 15.03 10.08
CA ASN A 23 -21.63 15.38 9.47
C ASN A 23 -21.61 15.49 7.94
N ASN A 24 -20.44 15.31 7.30
CA ASN A 24 -20.28 15.39 5.85
C ASN A 24 -20.30 14.00 5.21
N THR A 25 -21.35 13.24 5.47
CA THR A 25 -21.42 11.81 5.10
C THR A 25 -21.44 11.55 3.58
N ALA A 26 -21.79 12.56 2.78
CA ALA A 26 -21.75 12.48 1.30
C ALA A 26 -20.38 12.81 0.70
N LEU A 27 -19.32 12.95 1.54
CA LEU A 27 -17.99 13.34 1.07
C LEU A 27 -17.36 12.22 0.24
N THR A 28 -17.02 12.54 -1.01
CA THR A 28 -16.34 11.63 -1.93
C THR A 28 -14.86 11.98 -2.13
N SER A 29 -14.47 13.22 -1.88
CA SER A 29 -13.09 13.69 -2.02
C SER A 29 -12.70 14.60 -0.85
N LEU A 30 -11.61 14.25 -0.18
CA LEU A 30 -10.99 15.05 0.88
C LEU A 30 -9.54 15.35 0.53
N ILE A 31 -9.21 16.64 0.48
CA ILE A 31 -7.85 17.15 0.31
C ILE A 31 -7.52 18.04 1.51
N CYS A 32 -6.68 17.54 2.42
CA CYS A 32 -6.31 18.21 3.66
C CYS A 32 -4.79 18.21 3.90
N TYR A 33 -3.97 18.04 2.85
CA TYR A 33 -2.52 18.00 2.96
C TYR A 33 -1.94 19.32 3.49
N SER A 34 -0.72 19.27 4.03
CA SER A 34 0.00 20.43 4.58
C SER A 34 -0.83 21.20 5.62
N ASN A 35 -1.17 20.48 6.70
CA ASN A 35 -1.80 21.01 7.90
C ASN A 35 -1.05 20.52 9.16
N GLN A 36 -1.67 20.60 10.32
CA GLN A 36 -1.13 20.17 11.62
C GLN A 36 -2.05 19.11 12.27
N LEU A 37 -2.71 18.29 11.45
CA LEU A 37 -3.64 17.26 11.94
C LEU A 37 -2.85 16.13 12.60
N THR A 38 -3.15 15.84 13.86
CA THR A 38 -2.58 14.70 14.60
C THR A 38 -3.46 13.46 14.53
N SER A 39 -4.73 13.63 14.15
CA SER A 39 -5.71 12.57 13.93
C SER A 39 -6.72 13.00 12.86
N LEU A 40 -7.32 12.02 12.19
CA LEU A 40 -8.36 12.23 11.19
C LEU A 40 -9.37 11.10 11.29
N ASP A 41 -10.60 11.41 11.70
CA ASP A 41 -11.69 10.44 11.76
C ASP A 41 -12.48 10.45 10.45
N LEU A 42 -12.45 9.31 9.75
CA LEU A 42 -13.10 9.09 8.45
C LEU A 42 -14.28 8.12 8.54
N SER A 43 -14.63 7.67 9.75
CA SER A 43 -15.61 6.59 9.98
C SER A 43 -17.00 6.91 9.43
N ALA A 44 -17.39 8.20 9.38
CA ALA A 44 -18.68 8.63 8.83
C ALA A 44 -18.66 8.87 7.31
N ASN A 45 -17.49 8.90 6.66
CA ASN A 45 -17.34 9.29 5.27
C ASN A 45 -17.14 8.06 4.36
N THR A 46 -18.11 7.14 4.42
CA THR A 46 -18.03 5.82 3.76
C THR A 46 -18.00 5.88 2.22
N ASP A 47 -18.47 6.99 1.63
CA ASP A 47 -18.49 7.21 0.18
C ASP A 47 -17.17 7.81 -0.35
N LEU A 48 -16.14 7.94 0.52
CA LEU A 48 -14.87 8.55 0.15
C LEU A 48 -14.12 7.69 -0.89
N THR A 49 -13.84 8.29 -2.04
CA THR A 49 -13.09 7.65 -3.15
C THR A 49 -11.67 8.20 -3.30
N TYR A 50 -11.42 9.42 -2.82
CA TYR A 50 -10.15 10.13 -2.92
C TYR A 50 -9.79 10.77 -1.58
N LEU A 51 -8.62 10.40 -1.03
CA LEU A 51 -8.05 11.02 0.17
C LEU A 51 -6.61 11.49 -0.11
N HIS A 52 -6.35 12.77 0.18
CA HIS A 52 -5.02 13.36 0.14
C HIS A 52 -4.73 14.07 1.47
N SER A 53 -3.96 13.42 2.35
CA SER A 53 -3.67 13.87 3.72
C SER A 53 -2.17 14.07 3.99
N ASP A 54 -1.36 14.26 2.95
CA ASP A 54 0.10 14.40 3.04
C ASP A 54 0.54 15.53 3.99
N GLY A 55 1.75 15.40 4.53
CA GLY A 55 2.36 16.47 5.29
C GLY A 55 1.54 16.91 6.50
N ASN A 56 1.06 15.96 7.26
CA ASN A 56 0.44 16.13 8.57
C ASN A 56 1.21 15.30 9.62
N PRO A 57 1.15 15.62 10.92
CA PRO A 57 1.74 14.77 11.95
C PRO A 57 0.81 13.61 12.38
N LEU A 58 0.16 12.91 11.43
CA LEU A 58 -0.69 11.76 11.72
C LEU A 58 0.15 10.57 12.20
N THR A 59 -0.18 10.03 13.37
CA THR A 59 0.48 8.82 13.90
C THR A 59 -0.29 7.54 13.57
N SER A 60 -1.56 7.66 13.20
CA SER A 60 -2.44 6.58 12.73
C SER A 60 -3.44 7.12 11.71
N LEU A 61 -3.89 6.25 10.84
CA LEU A 61 -4.94 6.54 9.86
C LEU A 61 -5.78 5.28 9.67
N ASP A 62 -7.05 5.33 10.07
CA ASP A 62 -8.00 4.24 9.87
C ASP A 62 -8.85 4.55 8.64
N VAL A 63 -8.72 3.72 7.62
CA VAL A 63 -9.47 3.78 6.36
C VAL A 63 -10.40 2.58 6.17
N SER A 64 -10.60 1.77 7.21
CA SER A 64 -11.35 0.51 7.14
C SER A 64 -12.82 0.69 6.73
N ALA A 65 -13.44 1.83 7.08
CA ALA A 65 -14.79 2.18 6.68
C ALA A 65 -14.91 2.72 5.24
N ASN A 66 -13.79 3.15 4.63
CA ASN A 66 -13.76 3.84 3.35
C ASN A 66 -13.50 2.85 2.20
N THR A 67 -14.33 1.83 2.08
CA THR A 67 -14.14 0.72 1.13
C THR A 67 -14.21 1.11 -0.34
N SER A 68 -14.73 2.30 -0.63
CA SER A 68 -14.79 2.90 -1.98
C SER A 68 -13.51 3.65 -2.39
N LEU A 69 -12.49 3.73 -1.52
CA LEU A 69 -11.24 4.43 -1.84
C LEU A 69 -10.56 3.82 -3.06
N THR A 70 -10.32 4.67 -4.06
CA THR A 70 -9.53 4.34 -5.25
C THR A 70 -8.14 4.98 -5.22
N SER A 71 -7.98 6.07 -4.46
CA SER A 71 -6.74 6.83 -4.35
C SER A 71 -6.52 7.27 -2.90
N LEU A 72 -5.38 6.84 -2.34
CA LEU A 72 -4.95 7.20 -0.98
C LEU A 72 -3.54 7.78 -1.03
N SER A 73 -3.42 9.05 -0.61
CA SER A 73 -2.13 9.72 -0.38
C SER A 73 -2.03 10.14 1.09
N CYS A 74 -1.02 9.61 1.78
CA CYS A 74 -0.70 9.90 3.17
C CYS A 74 0.80 10.08 3.41
N ASN A 75 1.51 10.61 2.41
CA ASN A 75 2.95 10.86 2.44
C ASN A 75 3.35 11.82 3.58
N ASN A 76 4.61 11.73 4.02
CA ASN A 76 5.17 12.69 4.98
C ASN A 76 4.31 12.83 6.24
N ASN A 77 3.97 11.70 6.85
CA ASN A 77 3.28 11.58 8.14
C ASN A 77 4.17 10.83 9.16
N GLN A 78 3.59 10.35 10.24
CA GLN A 78 4.28 9.58 11.28
C GLN A 78 3.62 8.20 11.47
N LEU A 79 3.05 7.64 10.40
CA LEU A 79 2.34 6.38 10.46
C LEU A 79 3.29 5.22 10.73
N THR A 80 3.02 4.43 11.78
CA THR A 80 3.78 3.22 12.11
C THR A 80 3.13 1.95 11.59
N ASN A 81 1.84 2.01 11.27
CA ASN A 81 1.05 0.94 10.67
C ASN A 81 0.00 1.54 9.72
N LEU A 82 -0.37 0.80 8.70
CA LEU A 82 -1.47 1.11 7.79
C LEU A 82 -2.12 -0.21 7.36
N ASP A 83 -3.44 -0.33 7.59
CA ASP A 83 -4.22 -1.45 7.08
C ASP A 83 -5.14 -0.96 5.95
N VAL A 84 -4.92 -1.50 4.76
CA VAL A 84 -5.70 -1.22 3.55
C VAL A 84 -6.42 -2.46 3.02
N SER A 85 -6.54 -3.51 3.83
CA SER A 85 -7.13 -4.79 3.43
C SER A 85 -8.59 -4.66 2.99
N ASN A 86 -9.34 -3.70 3.54
CA ASN A 86 -10.73 -3.41 3.14
C ASN A 86 -10.83 -2.50 1.90
N ASN A 87 -9.74 -1.85 1.48
CA ASN A 87 -9.75 -0.88 0.39
C ASN A 87 -9.38 -1.56 -0.95
N THR A 88 -10.12 -2.59 -1.30
CA THR A 88 -9.84 -3.45 -2.47
C THR A 88 -9.97 -2.73 -3.82
N ALA A 89 -10.61 -1.56 -3.85
CA ALA A 89 -10.74 -0.71 -5.02
C ALA A 89 -9.54 0.23 -5.24
N LEU A 90 -8.53 0.23 -4.36
CA LEU A 90 -7.36 1.10 -4.50
C LEU A 90 -6.61 0.81 -5.80
N THR A 91 -6.45 1.86 -6.61
CA THR A 91 -5.60 1.87 -7.80
C THR A 91 -4.28 2.59 -7.56
N GLY A 92 -4.24 3.51 -6.60
CA GLY A 92 -3.05 4.26 -6.20
C GLY A 92 -2.90 4.38 -4.69
N LEU A 93 -1.69 4.08 -4.19
CA LEU A 93 -1.30 4.21 -2.79
C LEU A 93 0.05 4.91 -2.70
N TRP A 94 0.07 6.07 -2.06
CA TRP A 94 1.27 6.87 -1.79
C TRP A 94 1.39 7.07 -0.29
N CYS A 95 2.38 6.43 0.32
CA CYS A 95 2.67 6.46 1.76
C CYS A 95 4.16 6.64 2.02
N ASP A 96 4.88 7.35 1.12
CA ASP A 96 6.30 7.61 1.30
C ASP A 96 6.57 8.48 2.54
N SER A 97 7.78 8.38 3.08
CA SER A 97 8.22 9.19 4.20
C SER A 97 7.31 9.06 5.43
N ASN A 98 7.13 7.81 5.88
CA ASN A 98 6.44 7.42 7.11
C ASN A 98 7.35 6.50 7.97
N GLN A 99 6.78 5.77 8.91
CA GLN A 99 7.51 4.86 9.82
C GLN A 99 6.95 3.44 9.74
N LEU A 100 6.39 3.04 8.58
CA LEU A 100 5.79 1.72 8.39
C LEU A 100 6.86 0.64 8.48
N THR A 101 6.60 -0.43 9.24
CA THR A 101 7.52 -1.56 9.41
C THR A 101 7.13 -2.79 8.61
N ASN A 102 5.86 -2.91 8.28
CA ASN A 102 5.28 -3.97 7.45
C ASN A 102 4.08 -3.46 6.69
N LEU A 103 3.78 -4.08 5.54
CA LEU A 103 2.57 -3.81 4.77
C LEU A 103 2.15 -5.05 3.99
N ASP A 104 0.87 -5.37 4.05
CA ASP A 104 0.24 -6.42 3.26
C ASP A 104 -0.71 -5.79 2.24
N LEU A 105 -0.42 -6.00 0.96
CA LEU A 105 -1.21 -5.50 -0.17
C LEU A 105 -1.90 -6.62 -0.95
N SER A 106 -1.95 -7.83 -0.40
CA SER A 106 -2.53 -9.00 -1.07
C SER A 106 -4.01 -8.84 -1.44
N ALA A 107 -4.75 -8.02 -0.69
CA ALA A 107 -6.16 -7.72 -0.97
C ALA A 107 -6.36 -6.63 -2.06
N ASN A 108 -5.33 -5.83 -2.37
CA ASN A 108 -5.45 -4.65 -3.24
C ASN A 108 -5.20 -5.02 -4.71
N THR A 109 -6.10 -5.81 -5.27
CA THR A 109 -5.96 -6.43 -6.61
C THR A 109 -6.12 -5.45 -7.78
N ALA A 110 -6.53 -4.21 -7.53
CA ALA A 110 -6.65 -3.15 -8.53
C ALA A 110 -5.45 -2.18 -8.55
N LEU A 111 -4.46 -2.39 -7.66
CA LEU A 111 -3.38 -1.42 -7.42
C LEU A 111 -2.38 -1.38 -8.59
N THR A 112 -2.18 -0.19 -9.17
CA THR A 112 -1.27 0.03 -10.31
C THR A 112 -0.22 1.11 -10.06
N GLN A 113 -0.37 1.88 -8.97
CA GLN A 113 0.60 2.89 -8.54
C GLN A 113 0.90 2.72 -7.06
N LEU A 114 2.17 2.60 -6.73
CA LEU A 114 2.63 2.38 -5.36
C LEU A 114 3.90 3.17 -5.08
N ASP A 115 3.86 3.99 -4.03
CA ASP A 115 5.04 4.63 -3.48
C ASP A 115 5.08 4.46 -1.96
N LEU A 116 6.08 3.70 -1.50
CA LEU A 116 6.35 3.41 -0.09
C LEU A 116 7.78 3.82 0.30
N ALA A 117 8.44 4.65 -0.50
CA ALA A 117 9.82 5.02 -0.26
C ALA A 117 10.00 5.73 1.10
N GLY A 118 11.18 5.57 1.72
CA GLY A 118 11.49 6.27 2.96
C GLY A 118 10.64 5.82 4.15
N ASN A 119 10.44 4.52 4.29
CA ASN A 119 9.82 3.88 5.44
C ASN A 119 10.83 2.98 6.18
N GLN A 120 10.36 2.13 7.08
CA GLN A 120 11.17 1.16 7.83
C GLN A 120 10.72 -0.27 7.53
N LEU A 121 10.21 -0.52 6.32
CA LEU A 121 9.64 -1.82 5.97
C LEU A 121 10.70 -2.91 6.03
N THR A 122 10.39 -3.97 6.78
CA THR A 122 11.11 -5.24 6.80
C THR A 122 10.31 -6.36 6.13
N TYR A 123 9.01 -6.14 5.92
CA TYR A 123 8.10 -7.06 5.24
C TYR A 123 7.18 -6.29 4.28
N LEU A 124 7.04 -6.80 3.06
CA LEU A 124 6.09 -6.31 2.06
C LEU A 124 5.51 -7.49 1.28
N ASN A 125 4.18 -7.64 1.34
CA ASN A 125 3.45 -8.64 0.59
C ASN A 125 2.75 -8.00 -0.63
N MET A 126 3.22 -8.36 -1.82
CA MET A 126 2.73 -7.88 -3.12
C MET A 126 1.98 -8.99 -3.90
N LYS A 127 1.47 -10.03 -3.22
CA LYS A 127 0.76 -11.16 -3.86
C LYS A 127 -0.68 -10.80 -4.26
N ASN A 128 -0.87 -9.66 -4.87
CA ASN A 128 -2.19 -9.13 -5.28
C ASN A 128 -2.55 -9.43 -6.74
N GLY A 129 -1.72 -10.17 -7.47
CA GLY A 129 -2.01 -10.60 -8.84
C GLY A 129 -1.78 -9.55 -9.94
N VAL A 130 -1.27 -8.36 -9.61
CA VAL A 130 -1.11 -7.25 -10.56
C VAL A 130 0.35 -6.89 -10.86
N THR A 131 1.28 -7.83 -10.68
CA THR A 131 2.71 -7.59 -10.80
C THR A 131 3.11 -6.87 -12.10
N SER A 132 2.53 -7.26 -13.23
CA SER A 132 2.83 -6.66 -14.54
C SER A 132 2.05 -5.38 -14.85
N ALA A 133 1.08 -4.99 -14.04
CA ALA A 133 0.20 -3.85 -14.30
C ALA A 133 0.68 -2.54 -13.65
N TYR A 134 1.76 -2.57 -12.87
CA TYR A 134 2.27 -1.37 -12.21
C TYR A 134 2.84 -0.37 -13.22
N THR A 135 2.27 0.85 -13.20
CA THR A 135 2.77 2.00 -13.96
C THR A 135 3.69 2.89 -13.13
N GLY A 136 3.70 2.71 -11.82
CA GLY A 136 4.60 3.35 -10.87
C GLY A 136 4.77 2.45 -9.65
N PHE A 137 6.02 2.02 -9.39
CA PHE A 137 6.37 1.19 -8.25
C PHE A 137 7.68 1.71 -7.64
N ARG A 138 7.64 2.11 -6.38
CA ARG A 138 8.81 2.61 -5.65
C ARG A 138 8.73 2.21 -4.17
N VAL A 139 9.73 1.48 -3.71
CA VAL A 139 9.84 1.02 -2.30
C VAL A 139 11.26 1.23 -1.75
N THR A 140 12.01 2.17 -2.32
CA THR A 140 13.39 2.48 -1.94
C THR A 140 13.50 3.12 -0.55
N ASN A 141 14.71 3.11 0.02
CA ASN A 141 14.98 3.64 1.35
C ASN A 141 14.12 2.96 2.43
N ASN A 142 14.13 1.62 2.42
CA ASN A 142 13.51 0.75 3.39
C ASN A 142 14.53 -0.23 3.99
N SER A 143 14.08 -1.18 4.80
CA SER A 143 14.91 -2.26 5.36
C SER A 143 14.54 -3.63 4.78
N LEU A 144 13.96 -3.64 3.56
CA LEU A 144 13.57 -4.86 2.86
C LEU A 144 14.80 -5.64 2.39
N THR A 145 14.78 -6.94 2.59
CA THR A 145 15.73 -7.88 1.98
C THR A 145 15.04 -8.77 0.94
N CYS A 146 13.72 -8.93 1.05
CA CYS A 146 12.89 -9.71 0.16
C CYS A 146 11.48 -9.10 0.10
N ILE A 147 10.85 -9.18 -1.06
CA ILE A 147 9.44 -8.78 -1.30
C ILE A 147 8.68 -10.01 -1.77
N GLU A 148 7.55 -10.31 -1.11
CA GLU A 148 6.68 -11.41 -1.55
C GLU A 148 5.84 -11.01 -2.76
N THR A 149 5.88 -11.82 -3.82
CA THR A 149 5.09 -11.63 -5.05
C THR A 149 4.66 -12.96 -5.65
N LEU A 150 3.60 -12.96 -6.46
CA LEU A 150 3.15 -14.16 -7.20
C LEU A 150 4.03 -14.46 -8.42
N ASP A 151 4.76 -13.47 -8.94
CA ASP A 151 5.64 -13.59 -10.10
C ASP A 151 7.03 -13.00 -9.80
N PRO A 152 7.89 -13.73 -9.08
CA PRO A 152 9.24 -13.28 -8.74
C PRO A 152 10.13 -13.04 -9.97
N ASP A 153 9.93 -13.81 -11.05
CA ASP A 153 10.72 -13.67 -12.27
C ASP A 153 10.44 -12.33 -12.96
N TYR A 154 9.15 -11.98 -13.10
CA TYR A 154 8.76 -10.67 -13.62
C TYR A 154 9.28 -9.54 -12.72
N ALA A 155 9.08 -9.65 -11.42
CA ALA A 155 9.51 -8.63 -10.46
C ALA A 155 11.03 -8.41 -10.53
N THR A 156 11.82 -9.47 -10.57
CA THR A 156 13.28 -9.41 -10.70
C THR A 156 13.72 -8.72 -12.00
N ALA A 157 13.00 -8.94 -13.09
CA ALA A 157 13.33 -8.36 -14.38
C ALA A 157 12.92 -6.88 -14.52
N ASN A 158 11.89 -6.43 -13.80
CA ASN A 158 11.26 -5.13 -14.04
C ASN A 158 11.34 -4.16 -12.85
N TRP A 159 11.34 -4.65 -11.61
CA TRP A 159 11.47 -3.81 -10.42
C TRP A 159 12.92 -3.82 -9.94
N THR A 160 13.71 -2.92 -10.45
CA THR A 160 15.16 -2.95 -10.33
C THR A 160 15.70 -1.73 -9.59
N LEU A 161 16.93 -1.87 -9.07
CA LEU A 161 17.71 -0.74 -8.54
C LEU A 161 17.95 0.34 -9.62
N ALA A 162 18.21 -0.08 -10.86
CA ALA A 162 18.48 0.84 -11.96
C ALA A 162 17.27 1.71 -12.33
N ASN A 163 16.06 1.21 -12.06
CA ASN A 163 14.80 1.93 -12.25
C ASN A 163 14.34 2.66 -10.98
N GLU A 164 15.16 2.67 -9.92
CA GLU A 164 14.85 3.27 -8.61
C GLU A 164 13.59 2.68 -7.96
N ASN A 165 13.26 1.43 -8.26
CA ASN A 165 12.10 0.75 -7.69
C ASN A 165 12.37 0.20 -6.29
N ILE A 166 13.57 -0.35 -6.07
CA ILE A 166 14.00 -1.09 -4.88
C ILE A 166 15.40 -0.66 -4.45
N ASP A 167 15.77 -1.00 -3.21
CA ASP A 167 17.14 -0.86 -2.70
C ASP A 167 18.05 -1.99 -3.21
N ALA A 168 19.36 -1.76 -3.11
CA ALA A 168 20.35 -2.78 -3.45
C ALA A 168 20.23 -4.00 -2.54
N GLY A 169 20.27 -5.20 -3.12
CA GLY A 169 20.22 -6.48 -2.39
C GLY A 169 18.81 -6.98 -2.07
N VAL A 170 17.76 -6.25 -2.43
CA VAL A 170 16.38 -6.74 -2.33
C VAL A 170 16.14 -7.84 -3.37
N THR A 171 15.54 -8.93 -2.93
CA THR A 171 15.14 -10.06 -3.76
C THR A 171 13.63 -10.22 -3.81
N PHE A 172 13.13 -11.09 -4.68
CA PHE A 172 11.71 -11.41 -4.77
C PHE A 172 11.50 -12.91 -4.62
N ASP A 173 10.47 -13.30 -3.88
CA ASP A 173 10.07 -14.70 -3.74
C ASP A 173 8.55 -14.79 -3.51
N VAL A 174 8.00 -15.99 -3.66
CA VAL A 174 6.61 -16.28 -3.28
C VAL A 174 6.46 -16.27 -1.74
N ILE A 175 7.50 -16.70 -1.02
CA ILE A 175 7.55 -16.68 0.45
C ILE A 175 8.94 -16.25 0.89
N CYS A 176 9.08 -15.05 1.39
CA CYS A 176 10.33 -14.54 1.95
C CYS A 176 10.71 -15.26 3.24
N GLY A 177 12.01 -15.54 3.40
CA GLY A 177 12.54 -16.25 4.58
C GLY A 177 12.25 -17.75 4.60
N ALA A 178 11.67 -18.33 3.56
CA ALA A 178 11.77 -19.74 3.33
C ALA A 178 13.25 -20.04 3.06
N GLU A 179 13.94 -20.71 4.00
CA GLU A 179 15.25 -21.29 3.74
C GLU A 179 15.18 -22.02 2.40
N THR A 180 16.25 -21.95 1.61
CA THR A 180 16.38 -22.52 0.26
C THR A 180 15.64 -23.85 0.12
N ARG A 181 14.32 -23.77 0.03
CA ARG A 181 13.52 -24.90 -0.39
C ARG A 181 13.79 -25.02 -1.87
N THR A 182 14.47 -26.08 -2.25
CA THR A 182 14.38 -26.60 -3.61
C THR A 182 12.90 -26.59 -3.96
N HIS A 183 12.48 -25.70 -4.85
CA HIS A 183 11.07 -25.48 -5.14
C HIS A 183 10.50 -26.76 -5.75
N TRP A 184 9.59 -27.40 -5.01
CA TRP A 184 8.82 -28.50 -5.53
C TRP A 184 7.58 -27.92 -6.23
N TYR A 185 7.66 -27.76 -7.54
CA TYR A 185 6.46 -27.47 -8.33
C TYR A 185 5.66 -28.76 -8.49
N VAL A 186 4.59 -28.91 -7.72
CA VAL A 186 3.58 -29.93 -8.02
C VAL A 186 2.73 -29.36 -9.16
N ALA A 187 3.02 -29.76 -10.39
CA ALA A 187 2.17 -29.44 -11.51
C ALA A 187 0.78 -30.04 -11.28
N THR A 188 -0.27 -29.26 -11.32
CA THR A 188 -1.66 -29.68 -11.17
C THR A 188 -2.13 -30.67 -12.28
N THR A 189 -1.29 -30.93 -13.27
CA THR A 189 -1.54 -31.84 -14.40
C THR A 189 -0.83 -33.19 -14.31
N GLY A 190 -0.21 -33.52 -13.17
CA GLY A 190 0.22 -34.90 -12.85
C GLY A 190 1.24 -35.54 -13.77
N SER A 191 2.01 -34.80 -14.56
CA SER A 191 3.13 -35.35 -15.31
C SER A 191 4.45 -34.77 -14.85
N ASP A 192 4.93 -35.25 -13.73
CA ASP A 192 6.30 -35.09 -13.31
C ASP A 192 7.16 -36.11 -14.03
N ASN A 193 7.70 -35.74 -15.18
CA ASN A 193 8.60 -36.59 -15.95
C ASN A 193 10.08 -36.41 -15.59
N SER A 194 10.43 -35.63 -14.61
CA SER A 194 11.82 -35.47 -14.13
C SER A 194 12.18 -36.34 -12.92
N GLY A 195 11.30 -37.18 -12.48
CA GLY A 195 11.39 -38.40 -11.68
C GLY A 195 12.59 -38.69 -10.79
N SER A 196 13.18 -37.72 -10.14
CA SER A 196 14.22 -37.96 -9.14
C SER A 196 13.92 -37.39 -7.75
N GLY A 197 12.66 -37.05 -7.52
CA GLY A 197 12.20 -36.61 -6.19
C GLY A 197 11.94 -37.80 -5.28
N THR A 198 12.94 -38.28 -4.56
CA THR A 198 12.70 -39.13 -3.40
C THR A 198 12.23 -38.23 -2.24
N LEU A 199 10.95 -38.40 -1.86
CA LEU A 199 10.48 -37.95 -0.57
C LEU A 199 11.27 -38.69 0.52
N ALA A 200 12.00 -37.96 1.31
CA ALA A 200 12.54 -38.42 2.58
C ALA A 200 11.70 -37.83 3.71
#